data_ce643565ef70bb79959b76c8bdbfd11f
#
_entry.id   ce643565ef70bb79959b76c8bdbfd11f
#
_cell.length_a   1.000
_cell.length_b   1.000
_cell.length_c   1.000
_cell.angle_alpha   90.00
_cell.angle_beta   90.00
_cell.angle_gamma   90.00
#
_symmetry.space_group_name_H-M   'P 1'
#
loop_
_entity.id
_entity.type
_entity.pdbx_description
1 polymer ?
#
loop_
_entity_poly.entity_id
_entity_poly.type
_entity_poly.pdbx_seq_one_letter_code
_entity_poly.pdbx_strand_id
1 'polypeptide(L)'
;MTQEQTSNSADATEPARYVIDEASVLGRNRRILLATLVQAGAVTATATYVGCGDSGGVEDVSVEMPAEAPFDMAALVTVFAERGVFENGEWQTTIVEQQLSIEQALRDFADEVIDVVHSGWENGDGGSGSVIFDCQAGTVRIEHTAYFTDSDYEETTL
;
A
#
# COMPACT_ATOMS: atom_id res chain seq x y z
N MET A 1 12.15 -40.32 -16.45
CA MET A 1 11.87 -39.75 -16.28
C MET A 1 11.80 -38.89 -15.53
N THR A 2 11.74 -38.29 -15.21
CA THR A 2 11.63 -37.64 -14.50
C THR A 2 11.67 -36.39 -14.42
N GLN A 3 11.41 -35.68 -14.28
CA GLN A 3 11.42 -34.64 -14.19
C GLN A 3 11.15 -33.85 -13.47
N GLU A 4 11.00 -33.32 -13.20
CA GLU A 4 10.68 -32.74 -12.61
C GLU A 4 10.96 -31.87 -11.93
N GLN A 5 11.07 -31.36 -11.37
CA GLN A 5 11.48 -30.61 -10.62
C GLN A 5 11.70 -29.33 -10.94
N THR A 6 11.89 -28.77 -11.49
CA THR A 6 12.13 -27.49 -11.95
C THR A 6 11.02 -26.53 -11.77
N SER A 7 9.84 -26.96 -11.61
CA SER A 7 8.71 -26.06 -11.44
C SER A 7 8.81 -25.24 -10.16
N ASN A 8 9.58 -25.72 -9.22
CA ASN A 8 9.72 -24.97 -7.98
C ASN A 8 10.35 -23.62 -8.14
N SER A 9 11.29 -23.51 -9.03
CA SER A 9 11.94 -22.23 -9.18
C SER A 9 11.03 -21.20 -9.83
N ALA A 10 10.13 -21.65 -10.68
CA ALA A 10 9.16 -20.73 -11.27
C ALA A 10 8.22 -20.17 -10.23
N ASP A 11 7.82 -20.98 -9.28
CA ASP A 11 6.92 -20.52 -8.24
C ASP A 11 7.56 -19.45 -7.37
N ALA A 12 8.85 -19.56 -7.14
CA ALA A 12 9.54 -18.61 -6.29
C ALA A 12 9.58 -17.20 -6.87
N THR A 13 9.34 -17.05 -8.16
CA THR A 13 9.41 -15.74 -8.79
C THR A 13 8.06 -15.04 -8.87
N GLU A 14 6.97 -15.72 -8.58
CA GLU A 14 5.67 -15.09 -8.65
C GLU A 14 5.37 -14.32 -7.39
N PRO A 15 4.87 -13.09 -7.51
CA PRO A 15 4.50 -12.32 -6.33
C PRO A 15 3.28 -12.90 -5.65
N ALA A 16 3.21 -12.72 -4.35
CA ALA A 16 2.03 -13.07 -3.58
C ALA A 16 0.87 -12.20 -4.01
N ARG A 17 -0.34 -12.74 -3.92
CA ARG A 17 -1.55 -12.01 -4.23
C ARG A 17 -2.38 -11.81 -2.99
N TYR A 18 -2.89 -10.61 -2.84
CA TYR A 18 -3.88 -10.27 -1.83
C TYR A 18 -5.11 -9.73 -2.54
N VAL A 19 -6.26 -10.31 -2.25
CA VAL A 19 -7.50 -9.90 -2.90
C VAL A 19 -8.22 -8.91 -2.01
N ILE A 20 -8.38 -7.69 -2.49
CA ILE A 20 -9.11 -6.64 -1.79
C ILE A 20 -10.57 -6.75 -2.22
N ASP A 21 -11.48 -6.71 -1.23
CA ASP A 21 -12.91 -6.68 -1.52
C ASP A 21 -13.23 -5.39 -2.27
N GLU A 22 -13.74 -5.54 -3.48
CA GLU A 22 -14.05 -4.40 -4.35
C GLU A 22 -15.15 -3.52 -3.79
N ALA A 23 -16.00 -4.03 -2.92
CA ALA A 23 -17.08 -3.27 -2.31
C ALA A 23 -16.62 -2.52 -1.06
N SER A 24 -15.46 -2.84 -0.54
CA SER A 24 -14.92 -2.16 0.65
C SER A 24 -14.49 -0.74 0.31
N VAL A 25 -14.33 0.08 1.34
CA VAL A 25 -13.79 1.44 1.17
C VAL A 25 -12.43 1.37 0.47
N LEU A 26 -11.59 0.46 0.92
CA LEU A 26 -10.25 0.31 0.34
C LEU A 26 -10.33 -0.05 -1.16
N GLY A 27 -11.19 -0.98 -1.53
CA GLY A 27 -11.36 -1.39 -2.91
C GLY A 27 -11.92 -0.27 -3.78
N ARG A 28 -12.90 0.48 -3.25
CA ARG A 28 -13.46 1.62 -3.96
C ARG A 28 -12.41 2.71 -4.19
N ASN A 29 -11.65 3.03 -3.16
CA ASN A 29 -10.63 4.06 -3.26
C ASN A 29 -9.51 3.64 -4.20
N ARG A 30 -9.16 2.36 -4.23
CA ARG A 30 -8.18 1.84 -5.18
C ARG A 30 -8.61 2.16 -6.62
N ARG A 31 -9.85 1.86 -6.94
CA ARG A 31 -10.37 2.11 -8.30
C ARG A 31 -10.40 3.60 -8.63
N ILE A 32 -10.86 4.41 -7.67
CA ILE A 32 -10.97 5.86 -7.89
C ILE A 32 -9.59 6.46 -8.14
N LEU A 33 -8.62 6.11 -7.30
CA LEU A 33 -7.27 6.68 -7.41
C LEU A 33 -6.59 6.23 -8.69
N LEU A 34 -6.71 4.94 -9.02
CA LEU A 34 -6.12 4.43 -10.25
C LEU A 34 -6.74 5.11 -11.48
N ALA A 35 -8.07 5.25 -11.51
CA ALA A 35 -8.75 5.91 -12.61
C ALA A 35 -8.34 7.38 -12.72
N THR A 36 -8.22 8.06 -11.59
CA THR A 36 -7.82 9.46 -11.56
C THR A 36 -6.42 9.65 -12.16
N LEU A 37 -5.49 8.78 -11.77
CA LEU A 37 -4.13 8.82 -12.27
C LEU A 37 -4.06 8.50 -13.77
N VAL A 38 -4.81 7.49 -14.20
CA VAL A 38 -4.86 7.11 -15.61
C VAL A 38 -5.42 8.25 -16.44
N GLN A 39 -6.49 8.88 -15.99
CA GLN A 39 -7.10 10.02 -16.71
C GLN A 39 -6.17 11.22 -16.80
N ALA A 40 -5.33 11.41 -15.81
CA ALA A 40 -4.34 12.49 -15.81
C ALA A 40 -3.13 12.18 -16.68
N GLY A 41 -3.04 10.96 -17.21
CA GLY A 41 -1.92 10.55 -18.05
C GLY A 41 -0.68 10.10 -17.29
N ALA A 42 -0.81 9.82 -16.00
CA ALA A 42 0.33 9.39 -15.20
C ALA A 42 0.86 8.01 -15.62
N VAL A 43 2.15 7.81 -15.47
CA VAL A 43 2.78 6.52 -15.71
C VAL A 43 2.69 5.65 -14.45
N THR A 44 3.15 6.18 -13.33
CA THR A 44 3.08 5.52 -12.03
C THR A 44 2.85 6.55 -10.93
N ALA A 45 2.34 6.06 -9.80
CA ALA A 45 2.35 6.83 -8.56
C ALA A 45 2.89 5.92 -7.47
N THR A 46 3.74 6.46 -6.60
CA THR A 46 4.44 5.67 -5.60
C THR A 46 4.34 6.37 -4.24
N ALA A 47 3.93 5.61 -3.23
CA ALA A 47 3.97 6.05 -1.84
C ALA A 47 4.97 5.18 -1.12
N THR A 48 6.02 5.78 -0.57
CA THR A 48 7.05 5.06 0.18
C THR A 48 6.78 5.15 1.67
N TYR A 49 7.09 4.09 2.38
CA TYR A 49 6.85 4.02 3.82
C TYR A 49 8.02 3.35 4.53
N VAL A 50 8.18 3.70 5.79
CA VAL A 50 9.20 3.11 6.66
C VAL A 50 8.70 3.17 8.09
N GLY A 51 9.13 2.22 8.89
CA GLY A 51 8.82 2.21 10.31
C GLY A 51 9.69 1.24 11.07
N CYS A 52 9.82 1.50 12.37
CA CYS A 52 10.50 0.61 13.30
C CYS A 52 9.99 0.88 14.71
N GLY A 53 10.24 -0.08 15.61
CA GLY A 53 9.65 -0.02 16.93
C GLY A 53 8.17 -0.31 16.81
N ASP A 54 7.34 0.63 17.20
CA ASP A 54 5.90 0.50 17.05
C ASP A 54 5.29 1.70 16.34
N SER A 55 6.07 2.38 15.52
CA SER A 55 5.57 3.53 14.76
C SER A 55 6.13 3.51 13.34
N GLY A 56 5.32 3.97 12.41
CA GLY A 56 5.72 4.08 11.02
C GLY A 56 4.59 4.62 10.19
N GLY A 57 4.89 4.96 8.96
CA GLY A 57 3.90 5.46 8.02
C GLY A 57 4.53 5.88 6.72
N VAL A 58 3.69 6.47 5.88
CA VAL A 58 4.11 6.94 4.57
C VAL A 58 4.99 8.18 4.73
N GLU A 59 6.14 8.15 4.10
CA GLU A 59 7.07 9.27 4.12
C GLU A 59 6.91 10.18 2.93
N ASP A 60 6.72 9.61 1.75
CA ASP A 60 6.75 10.37 0.51
C ASP A 60 5.76 9.81 -0.49
N VAL A 61 5.20 10.70 -1.30
CA VAL A 61 4.29 10.34 -2.38
C VAL A 61 4.74 11.07 -3.63
N SER A 62 4.88 10.36 -4.73
CA SER A 62 5.30 10.94 -6.00
C SER A 62 4.49 10.37 -7.14
N VAL A 63 4.36 11.15 -8.21
CA VAL A 63 3.68 10.73 -9.43
C VAL A 63 4.63 10.97 -10.60
N GLU A 64 4.82 9.93 -11.39
CA GLU A 64 5.65 10.01 -12.59
C GLU A 64 4.76 10.28 -13.80
N MET A 65 5.09 11.34 -14.53
CA MET A 65 4.37 11.74 -15.73
C MET A 65 5.26 11.53 -16.96
N PRO A 66 4.66 11.27 -18.13
CA PRO A 66 5.45 11.15 -19.36
C PRO A 66 6.18 12.45 -19.65
N ALA A 67 7.43 12.34 -20.11
CA ALA A 67 8.23 13.49 -20.52
C ALA A 67 8.34 14.55 -19.42
N GLU A 68 8.30 14.13 -18.18
CA GLU A 68 8.39 15.00 -17.00
C GLU A 68 7.33 16.10 -17.00
N ALA A 69 6.16 15.83 -17.54
CA ALA A 69 5.04 16.77 -17.50
C ALA A 69 4.63 17.00 -16.03
N PRO A 70 4.12 18.18 -15.72
CA PRO A 70 3.72 18.47 -14.34
C PRO A 70 2.47 17.70 -13.96
N PHE A 71 2.35 17.38 -12.66
CA PHE A 71 1.18 16.77 -12.07
C PHE A 71 0.76 17.58 -10.85
N ASP A 72 -0.52 17.91 -10.77
CA ASP A 72 -1.03 18.73 -9.66
C ASP A 72 -1.41 17.82 -8.50
N MET A 73 -0.50 17.68 -7.54
CA MET A 73 -0.72 16.87 -6.34
C MET A 73 -1.78 17.47 -5.43
N ALA A 74 -2.07 18.75 -5.57
CA ALA A 74 -3.06 19.43 -4.74
C ALA A 74 -4.48 19.35 -5.33
N ALA A 75 -4.64 18.82 -6.52
CA ALA A 75 -5.96 18.66 -7.13
C ALA A 75 -6.82 17.76 -6.24
N LEU A 76 -8.11 18.06 -6.18
CA LEU A 76 -9.02 17.35 -5.29
C LEU A 76 -9.57 16.09 -5.94
N VAL A 77 -9.76 15.09 -5.14
CA VAL A 77 -10.40 13.84 -5.55
C VAL A 77 -11.41 13.46 -4.46
N THR A 78 -12.53 12.89 -4.88
CA THR A 78 -13.54 12.39 -3.93
C THR A 78 -13.31 10.92 -3.69
N VAL A 79 -13.06 10.57 -2.45
CA VAL A 79 -12.83 9.19 -2.00
C VAL A 79 -13.81 8.86 -0.89
N PHE A 80 -13.78 7.62 -0.43
CA PHE A 80 -14.68 7.16 0.62
C PHE A 80 -13.92 6.98 1.92
N ALA A 81 -14.67 7.10 3.03
CA ALA A 81 -14.14 6.86 4.36
C ALA A 81 -15.22 6.19 5.21
N GLU A 82 -14.79 5.42 6.20
CA GLU A 82 -15.71 4.88 7.18
C GLU A 82 -15.82 5.85 8.34
N ARG A 83 -17.04 6.04 8.81
CA ARG A 83 -17.31 6.92 9.95
C ARG A 83 -18.15 6.18 10.97
N GLY A 84 -17.73 6.23 12.24
CA GLY A 84 -18.53 5.70 13.32
C GLY A 84 -19.60 6.71 13.72
N VAL A 85 -20.82 6.24 13.89
CA VAL A 85 -21.96 7.04 14.33
C VAL A 85 -22.61 6.31 15.49
N PHE A 86 -22.89 7.05 16.58
CA PHE A 86 -23.59 6.48 17.73
C PHE A 86 -25.07 6.80 17.59
N GLU A 87 -25.89 5.76 17.38
CA GLU A 87 -27.33 5.89 17.21
C GLU A 87 -28.02 4.78 17.94
N ASN A 88 -29.15 5.11 18.57
CA ASN A 88 -29.99 4.13 19.27
C ASN A 88 -29.21 3.28 20.28
N GLY A 89 -28.25 3.91 20.96
CA GLY A 89 -27.45 3.23 21.99
C GLY A 89 -26.34 2.34 21.46
N GLU A 90 -26.07 2.37 20.15
CA GLU A 90 -25.05 1.52 19.53
C GLU A 90 -24.15 2.33 18.60
N TRP A 91 -22.92 1.89 18.48
CA TRP A 91 -22.00 2.41 17.47
C TRP A 91 -22.26 1.69 16.18
N GLN A 92 -22.44 2.46 15.11
CA GLN A 92 -22.61 1.93 13.75
C GLN A 92 -21.58 2.56 12.86
N THR A 93 -21.16 1.81 11.83
CA THR A 93 -20.22 2.31 10.85
C THR A 93 -20.99 2.65 9.58
N THR A 94 -20.74 3.83 9.04
CA THR A 94 -21.32 4.25 7.78
C THR A 94 -20.22 4.70 6.84
N ILE A 95 -20.46 4.59 5.55
CA ILE A 95 -19.50 5.00 4.52
C ILE A 95 -19.90 6.39 4.05
N VAL A 96 -18.95 7.30 4.05
CA VAL A 96 -19.17 8.68 3.63
C VAL A 96 -18.15 9.04 2.55
N GLU A 97 -18.51 10.04 1.74
CA GLU A 97 -17.59 10.63 0.77
C GLU A 97 -16.80 11.74 1.45
N GLN A 98 -15.53 11.88 1.03
CA GLN A 98 -14.72 13.03 1.45
C GLN A 98 -13.84 13.48 0.31
N GLN A 99 -13.58 14.80 0.27
CA GLN A 99 -12.67 15.37 -0.71
C GLN A 99 -11.30 15.56 -0.07
N LEU A 100 -10.29 15.06 -0.77
CA LEU A 100 -8.89 15.19 -0.34
C LEU A 100 -8.06 15.62 -1.54
N SER A 101 -6.88 16.19 -1.28
CA SER A 101 -5.90 16.32 -2.34
C SER A 101 -5.49 14.94 -2.80
N ILE A 102 -5.06 14.83 -4.04
CA ILE A 102 -4.56 13.55 -4.55
C ILE A 102 -3.41 13.03 -3.70
N GLU A 103 -2.53 13.93 -3.27
CA GLU A 103 -1.42 13.54 -2.38
C GLU A 103 -1.93 12.91 -1.10
N GLN A 104 -2.88 13.55 -0.42
CA GLN A 104 -3.41 13.03 0.84
C GLN A 104 -4.17 11.72 0.62
N ALA A 105 -4.92 11.63 -0.48
CA ALA A 105 -5.67 10.42 -0.79
C ALA A 105 -4.75 9.23 -1.05
N LEU A 106 -3.64 9.45 -1.77
CA LEU A 106 -2.66 8.41 -2.01
C LEU A 106 -1.97 7.98 -0.73
N ARG A 107 -1.65 8.95 0.12
CA ARG A 107 -1.01 8.70 1.42
C ARG A 107 -1.92 7.88 2.32
N ASP A 108 -3.18 8.28 2.43
CA ASP A 108 -4.15 7.56 3.27
C ASP A 108 -4.40 6.15 2.75
N PHE A 109 -4.53 6.00 1.44
CA PHE A 109 -4.73 4.67 0.85
C PHE A 109 -3.54 3.77 1.14
N ALA A 110 -2.32 4.30 1.00
CA ALA A 110 -1.12 3.50 1.24
C ALA A 110 -1.04 3.06 2.70
N ASP A 111 -1.31 3.96 3.65
CA ASP A 111 -1.31 3.60 5.06
C ASP A 111 -2.32 2.49 5.34
N GLU A 112 -3.52 2.61 4.79
CA GLU A 112 -4.57 1.62 5.02
C GLU A 112 -4.23 0.26 4.41
N VAL A 113 -3.75 0.25 3.16
CA VAL A 113 -3.50 -1.03 2.48
C VAL A 113 -2.33 -1.76 3.11
N ILE A 114 -1.33 -1.04 3.60
CA ILE A 114 -0.20 -1.65 4.29
C ILE A 114 -0.67 -2.32 5.59
N ASP A 115 -1.52 -1.63 6.34
CA ASP A 115 -2.05 -2.19 7.59
C ASP A 115 -2.89 -3.44 7.35
N VAL A 116 -3.59 -3.51 6.23
CA VAL A 116 -4.42 -4.66 5.91
C VAL A 116 -3.55 -5.84 5.43
N VAL A 117 -2.60 -5.57 4.55
CA VAL A 117 -1.81 -6.64 3.91
C VAL A 117 -0.65 -7.09 4.80
N HIS A 118 -0.02 -6.17 5.50
CA HIS A 118 1.14 -6.44 6.36
C HIS A 118 0.90 -5.94 7.78
N SER A 119 -0.18 -6.41 8.40
CA SER A 119 -0.57 -5.97 9.73
C SER A 119 0.58 -6.12 10.72
N GLY A 120 0.82 -5.07 11.50
CA GLY A 120 1.89 -5.06 12.49
C GLY A 120 3.29 -4.89 11.91
N TRP A 121 3.39 -4.45 10.68
CA TRP A 121 4.67 -4.33 9.97
C TRP A 121 5.68 -3.41 10.68
N GLU A 122 5.20 -2.41 11.42
CA GLU A 122 6.06 -1.47 12.11
C GLU A 122 6.62 -1.99 13.43
N ASN A 123 6.12 -3.13 13.90
CA ASN A 123 6.54 -3.69 15.19
C ASN A 123 7.91 -4.34 15.10
N GLY A 124 8.60 -4.39 16.24
CA GLY A 124 9.93 -4.98 16.30
C GLY A 124 10.93 -4.19 15.49
N ASP A 125 11.63 -4.87 14.60
CA ASP A 125 12.64 -4.22 13.75
C ASP A 125 12.01 -3.42 12.62
N GLY A 126 10.72 -3.59 12.38
CA GLY A 126 10.00 -2.80 11.39
C GLY A 126 10.19 -3.26 9.97
N GLY A 127 9.98 -2.33 9.06
CA GLY A 127 10.11 -2.59 7.64
C GLY A 127 10.04 -1.32 6.82
N SER A 128 10.10 -1.50 5.52
CA SER A 128 9.95 -0.40 4.58
C SER A 128 9.40 -0.93 3.27
N GLY A 129 8.95 -0.03 2.41
CA GLY A 129 8.49 -0.44 1.11
C GLY A 129 7.81 0.66 0.35
N SER A 130 7.06 0.24 -0.65
CA SER A 130 6.36 1.16 -1.55
C SER A 130 5.02 0.58 -1.96
N VAL A 131 4.01 1.44 -2.05
CA VAL A 131 2.74 1.12 -2.70
C VAL A 131 2.79 1.78 -4.07
N ILE A 132 2.68 1.01 -5.13
CA ILE A 132 2.91 1.47 -6.49
C ILE A 132 1.64 1.28 -7.32
N PHE A 133 1.14 2.40 -7.84
CA PHE A 133 0.05 2.40 -8.82
C PHE A 133 0.68 2.36 -10.20
N ASP A 134 0.51 1.26 -10.90
CA ASP A 134 1.01 1.09 -12.26
C ASP A 134 -0.14 1.42 -13.21
N CYS A 135 -0.10 2.63 -13.77
CA CYS A 135 -1.20 3.12 -14.58
C CYS A 135 -1.28 2.42 -15.94
N GLN A 136 -0.16 1.93 -16.45
CA GLN A 136 -0.15 1.22 -17.73
C GLN A 136 -0.73 -0.17 -17.59
N ALA A 137 -0.37 -0.86 -16.52
CA ALA A 137 -0.88 -2.21 -16.26
C ALA A 137 -2.26 -2.21 -15.62
N GLY A 138 -2.68 -1.07 -15.03
CA GLY A 138 -3.93 -0.98 -14.32
C GLY A 138 -3.91 -1.72 -12.98
N THR A 139 -2.77 -1.79 -12.33
CA THR A 139 -2.59 -2.56 -11.11
C THR A 139 -2.02 -1.69 -9.99
N VAL A 140 -2.23 -2.16 -8.76
CA VAL A 140 -1.62 -1.59 -7.57
C VAL A 140 -0.88 -2.72 -6.87
N ARG A 141 0.38 -2.50 -6.54
CA ARG A 141 1.18 -3.52 -5.87
C ARG A 141 1.93 -2.93 -4.69
N ILE A 142 2.33 -3.78 -3.77
CA ILE A 142 3.14 -3.40 -2.62
C ILE A 142 4.48 -4.15 -2.73
N GLU A 143 5.56 -3.40 -2.60
CA GLU A 143 6.89 -3.96 -2.44
C GLU A 143 7.28 -3.74 -0.99
N HIS A 144 7.48 -4.81 -0.24
CA HIS A 144 7.67 -4.72 1.20
C HIS A 144 8.92 -5.47 1.63
N THR A 145 9.72 -4.82 2.48
CA THR A 145 10.88 -5.44 3.10
C THR A 145 10.68 -5.43 4.60
N ALA A 146 10.62 -6.61 5.19
CA ALA A 146 10.56 -6.75 6.64
C ALA A 146 11.97 -6.85 7.18
N TYR A 147 12.24 -6.12 8.23
CA TYR A 147 13.56 -6.13 8.88
C TYR A 147 13.54 -7.13 10.03
N PHE A 148 14.66 -7.77 10.24
CA PHE A 148 14.80 -8.65 11.40
C PHE A 148 16.26 -8.59 11.87
N THR A 149 16.44 -8.80 13.18
CA THR A 149 17.76 -8.85 13.78
C THR A 149 18.18 -10.31 13.88
N ASP A 150 19.32 -10.62 13.31
CA ASP A 150 19.92 -11.93 13.46
C ASP A 150 21.04 -11.82 14.49
N SER A 151 21.33 -12.87 15.22
CA SER A 151 22.37 -12.85 16.22
C SER A 151 23.20 -14.10 16.15
N ASP A 152 24.48 -13.95 16.41
CA ASP A 152 25.41 -15.04 16.49
C ASP A 152 25.92 -15.10 17.91
N TYR A 153 25.81 -16.26 18.55
CA TYR A 153 26.25 -16.43 19.93
C TYR A 153 27.54 -17.24 19.97
N GLU A 154 28.51 -16.69 20.67
CA GLU A 154 29.79 -17.37 20.84
C GLU A 154 30.20 -17.28 22.31
N GLU A 155 30.61 -18.41 22.86
CA GLU A 155 31.10 -18.46 24.24
C GLU A 155 32.55 -18.89 24.24
N THR A 156 33.41 -18.15 24.95
CA THR A 156 34.82 -18.45 25.05
C THR A 156 35.20 -18.55 26.52
N THR A 157 35.85 -19.65 26.92
CA THR A 157 36.37 -19.83 28.28
C THR A 157 37.84 -19.47 28.28
N LEU A 158 38.26 -18.71 29.28
CA LEU A 158 39.64 -18.26 29.44
C LEU A 158 40.37 -19.13 30.47
#